data_a38395ff75801a01298d0f5999df02bb
#
_entry.id   a38395ff75801a01298d0f5999df02bb
#
_cell.length_a   1.000
_cell.length_b   1.000
_cell.length_c   1.000
_cell.angle_alpha   90.00
_cell.angle_beta   90.00
_cell.angle_gamma   90.00
#
_symmetry.space_group_name_H-M   'P 1'
#
loop_
_entity.id
_entity.type
_entity.pdbx_description
1 polymer ?
#
loop_
_entity_poly.entity_id
_entity_poly.type
_entity_poly.pdbx_seq_one_letter_code
_entity_poly.pdbx_strand_id
1 'polypeptide(L)'
;MFFITHRTHIGSVKPASAYSLHRTTPLPPHDTTDSQLATLLHQIRACTACAQSLPLGPRPVLHASPRARLLIASQAPGTKVHETGVSFNDASGDRLRAWLGMDRDLFYDTEKVAIVPMGLCYPGVLPQGGDRPPRPECAPLWRQRILDHLPNIRLTLLVGSYAQNHILGKGKVFERVEQFARYLPTYFPLPHPSWRTGMWERRTPAFGEIIIPALRREVARALQD
;
A
#
# COMPACT_ATOMS: atom_id res chain seq x y z
N MET A 1 6.22 -91.67 -43.68
CA MET A 1 7.06 -90.54 -43.93
C MET A 1 6.19 -89.30 -43.74
N PHE A 2 6.04 -88.80 -42.46
CA PHE A 2 5.19 -87.66 -42.15
C PHE A 2 6.04 -86.60 -41.39
N PHE A 3 6.11 -85.45 -42.06
CA PHE A 3 6.75 -84.23 -41.41
C PHE A 3 5.70 -83.48 -40.60
N ILE A 4 5.98 -83.30 -39.32
CA ILE A 4 5.19 -82.45 -38.45
C ILE A 4 5.98 -81.15 -38.29
N THR A 5 5.37 -80.02 -38.78
CA THR A 5 5.91 -78.69 -38.63
C THR A 5 5.27 -78.07 -37.41
N HIS A 6 6.10 -77.79 -36.36
CA HIS A 6 5.70 -76.98 -35.20
C HIS A 6 5.77 -75.51 -35.53
N ARG A 7 4.64 -74.82 -35.43
CA ARG A 7 4.53 -73.34 -35.52
C ARG A 7 4.60 -72.78 -34.13
N THR A 8 5.68 -72.09 -33.79
CA THR A 8 5.83 -71.30 -32.53
C THR A 8 5.15 -69.97 -32.70
N HIS A 9 4.16 -69.68 -31.84
CA HIS A 9 3.52 -68.39 -31.67
C HIS A 9 4.46 -67.46 -30.88
N ILE A 10 4.94 -66.40 -31.54
CA ILE A 10 5.65 -65.30 -30.89
C ILE A 10 4.57 -64.28 -30.45
N GLY A 11 4.37 -64.13 -29.13
CA GLY A 11 3.46 -63.16 -28.58
C GLY A 11 3.99 -61.71 -28.79
N SER A 12 3.12 -60.88 -29.35
CA SER A 12 3.34 -59.45 -29.55
C SER A 12 3.39 -58.71 -28.22
N VAL A 13 4.55 -58.15 -27.88
CA VAL A 13 4.72 -57.27 -26.73
C VAL A 13 4.28 -55.85 -27.15
N LYS A 14 3.24 -55.32 -26.52
CA LYS A 14 2.82 -53.93 -26.71
C LYS A 14 3.89 -52.98 -26.15
N PRO A 15 4.25 -51.89 -26.84
CA PRO A 15 5.17 -50.88 -26.29
C PRO A 15 4.50 -50.12 -25.16
N ALA A 16 5.26 -49.88 -24.07
CA ALA A 16 4.87 -49.12 -22.91
C ALA A 16 4.47 -47.70 -23.29
N SER A 17 3.35 -47.26 -22.73
CA SER A 17 2.79 -45.91 -22.85
C SER A 17 3.82 -44.87 -22.48
N ALA A 18 4.13 -43.94 -23.39
CA ALA A 18 4.96 -42.80 -23.16
C ALA A 18 4.35 -41.92 -22.07
N TYR A 19 5.06 -41.75 -20.95
CA TYR A 19 4.75 -40.75 -19.93
C TYR A 19 4.78 -39.36 -20.57
N SER A 20 3.60 -38.75 -20.69
CA SER A 20 3.46 -37.36 -21.12
C SER A 20 4.14 -36.48 -20.06
N LEU A 21 5.28 -35.91 -20.43
CA LEU A 21 5.91 -34.83 -19.68
C LEU A 21 4.93 -33.66 -19.66
N HIS A 22 4.26 -33.45 -18.53
CA HIS A 22 3.51 -32.23 -18.30
C HIS A 22 4.48 -31.05 -18.44
N ARG A 23 4.34 -30.29 -19.53
CA ARG A 23 4.95 -28.97 -19.67
C ARG A 23 4.42 -28.12 -18.53
N THR A 24 5.27 -27.86 -17.54
CA THR A 24 5.03 -26.80 -16.58
C THR A 24 4.99 -25.50 -17.38
N THR A 25 3.79 -24.98 -17.59
CA THR A 25 3.58 -23.62 -18.13
C THR A 25 4.28 -22.66 -17.18
N PRO A 26 5.16 -21.76 -17.65
CA PRO A 26 5.73 -20.74 -16.78
C PRO A 26 4.58 -19.93 -16.19
N LEU A 27 4.56 -19.74 -14.87
CA LEU A 27 3.62 -18.85 -14.17
C LEU A 27 3.76 -17.44 -14.77
N PRO A 28 2.65 -16.72 -14.97
CA PRO A 28 2.70 -15.37 -15.53
C PRO A 28 3.49 -14.43 -14.60
N PRO A 29 4.19 -13.40 -15.13
CA PRO A 29 5.11 -12.54 -14.38
C PRO A 29 4.49 -11.85 -13.16
N HIS A 30 3.18 -11.76 -13.04
CA HIS A 30 2.46 -11.22 -11.88
C HIS A 30 2.64 -12.07 -10.61
N ASP A 31 2.76 -13.38 -10.69
CA ASP A 31 2.91 -14.27 -9.54
C ASP A 31 4.23 -14.07 -8.79
N THR A 32 5.30 -13.68 -9.48
CA THR A 32 6.60 -13.45 -8.84
C THR A 32 6.62 -12.17 -8.02
N THR A 33 6.02 -11.08 -8.51
CA THR A 33 5.95 -9.79 -7.80
C THR A 33 5.05 -9.89 -6.58
N ASP A 34 3.90 -10.56 -6.68
CA ASP A 34 3.00 -10.82 -5.55
C ASP A 34 3.71 -11.65 -4.46
N SER A 35 4.45 -12.70 -4.83
CA SER A 35 5.20 -13.54 -3.91
C SER A 35 6.34 -12.76 -3.21
N GLN A 36 7.05 -11.90 -3.94
CA GLN A 36 8.13 -11.07 -3.40
C GLN A 36 7.59 -10.03 -2.42
N LEU A 37 6.49 -9.35 -2.76
CA LEU A 37 5.83 -8.42 -1.85
C LEU A 37 5.31 -9.14 -0.60
N ALA A 38 4.69 -10.31 -0.72
CA ALA A 38 4.22 -11.10 0.41
C ALA A 38 5.37 -11.45 1.38
N THR A 39 6.53 -11.84 0.84
CA THR A 39 7.75 -12.10 1.62
C THR A 39 8.23 -10.84 2.33
N LEU A 40 8.27 -9.70 1.66
CA LEU A 40 8.64 -8.42 2.26
C LEU A 40 7.66 -8.01 3.37
N LEU A 41 6.36 -8.13 3.14
CA LEU A 41 5.34 -7.83 4.14
C LEU A 41 5.46 -8.74 5.38
N HIS A 42 5.84 -10.01 5.20
CA HIS A 42 6.14 -10.89 6.33
C HIS A 42 7.34 -10.39 7.14
N GLN A 43 8.44 -10.00 6.50
CA GLN A 43 9.62 -9.40 7.16
C GLN A 43 9.25 -8.11 7.92
N ILE A 44 8.42 -7.25 7.31
CA ILE A 44 7.95 -6.02 7.93
C ILE A 44 7.13 -6.32 9.19
N ARG A 45 6.20 -7.28 9.14
CA ARG A 45 5.39 -7.68 10.31
C ARG A 45 6.23 -8.22 11.46
N ALA A 46 7.36 -8.82 11.18
CA ALA A 46 8.32 -9.31 12.18
C ALA A 46 9.35 -8.25 12.63
N CYS A 47 9.24 -6.99 12.16
CA CYS A 47 10.21 -5.94 12.46
C CYS A 47 10.18 -5.53 13.93
N THR A 48 11.35 -5.54 14.58
CA THR A 48 11.55 -5.11 15.96
C THR A 48 12.54 -3.95 16.12
N ALA A 49 12.96 -3.31 15.02
CA ALA A 49 14.00 -2.27 15.01
C ALA A 49 13.76 -1.12 15.99
N CYS A 50 12.49 -0.77 16.26
CA CYS A 50 12.10 0.32 17.17
C CYS A 50 11.45 -0.20 18.47
N ALA A 51 11.49 -1.50 18.78
CA ALA A 51 10.71 -2.11 19.86
C ALA A 51 10.83 -1.38 21.21
N GLN A 52 12.05 -1.01 21.60
CA GLN A 52 12.32 -0.31 22.87
C GLN A 52 11.77 1.14 22.93
N SER A 53 11.44 1.71 21.76
CA SER A 53 10.95 3.10 21.65
C SER A 53 9.44 3.18 21.40
N LEU A 54 8.75 2.04 21.33
CA LEU A 54 7.33 1.96 21.05
C LEU A 54 6.56 1.58 22.32
N PRO A 55 5.66 2.45 22.82
CA PRO A 55 5.02 2.25 24.13
C PRO A 55 4.11 1.02 24.20
N LEU A 56 3.57 0.58 23.06
CA LEU A 56 2.71 -0.60 22.94
C LEU A 56 3.39 -1.75 22.15
N GLY A 57 4.72 -1.65 21.96
CA GLY A 57 5.48 -2.63 21.17
C GLY A 57 5.33 -2.48 19.65
N PRO A 58 6.07 -3.28 18.88
CA PRO A 58 6.02 -3.23 17.43
C PRO A 58 4.74 -3.90 16.89
N ARG A 59 4.00 -3.16 16.09
CA ARG A 59 2.86 -3.64 15.31
C ARG A 59 2.79 -2.85 14.00
N PRO A 60 3.54 -3.24 12.97
CA PRO A 60 3.50 -2.58 11.67
C PRO A 60 2.13 -2.69 11.01
N VAL A 61 1.57 -1.54 10.60
CA VAL A 61 0.29 -1.45 9.89
C VAL A 61 0.51 -0.74 8.56
N LEU A 62 0.24 -1.45 7.48
CA LEU A 62 0.28 -0.94 6.11
C LEU A 62 -0.60 -1.83 5.23
N HIS A 63 -0.98 -1.30 4.06
CA HIS A 63 -1.70 -2.03 3.01
C HIS A 63 -0.98 -1.81 1.69
N ALA A 64 -0.67 -2.87 0.96
CA ALA A 64 0.04 -2.77 -0.31
C ALA A 64 -0.30 -3.98 -1.21
N SER A 65 -0.47 -3.70 -2.50
CA SER A 65 -0.57 -4.69 -3.57
C SER A 65 0.14 -4.16 -4.81
N PRO A 66 0.80 -4.98 -5.63
CA PRO A 66 1.42 -4.55 -6.87
C PRO A 66 0.43 -3.93 -7.86
N ARG A 67 -0.86 -4.22 -7.71
CA ARG A 67 -1.92 -3.69 -8.57
C ARG A 67 -2.45 -2.33 -8.14
N ALA A 68 -2.10 -1.86 -6.93
CA ALA A 68 -2.55 -0.56 -6.43
C ALA A 68 -2.12 0.58 -7.36
N ARG A 69 -3.03 1.52 -7.59
CA ARG A 69 -2.82 2.70 -8.46
C ARG A 69 -2.78 4.01 -7.68
N LEU A 70 -3.36 4.02 -6.50
CA LEU A 70 -3.34 5.15 -5.57
C LEU A 70 -2.50 4.79 -4.34
N LEU A 71 -1.53 5.62 -3.99
CA LEU A 71 -0.75 5.49 -2.76
C LEU A 71 -1.15 6.58 -1.77
N ILE A 72 -1.49 6.20 -0.54
CA ILE A 72 -1.69 7.12 0.57
C ILE A 72 -0.45 7.06 1.47
N ALA A 73 0.35 8.12 1.45
CA ALA A 73 1.48 8.33 2.32
C ALA A 73 1.09 9.26 3.47
N SER A 74 1.24 8.82 4.72
CA SER A 74 0.82 9.54 5.92
C SER A 74 1.90 9.53 7.00
N GLN A 75 1.58 9.98 8.21
CA GLN A 75 2.53 10.06 9.32
C GLN A 75 2.89 8.67 9.88
N ALA A 76 2.04 8.12 10.72
CA ALA A 76 2.19 6.83 11.42
C ALA A 76 0.83 6.39 11.97
N PRO A 77 0.65 5.12 12.38
CA PRO A 77 -0.54 4.65 13.06
C PRO A 77 -0.82 5.43 14.35
N GLY A 78 -2.07 5.79 14.58
CA GLY A 78 -2.56 6.25 15.89
C GLY A 78 -2.93 5.07 16.79
N THR A 79 -3.36 5.35 18.04
CA THR A 79 -3.72 4.34 19.04
C THR A 79 -4.76 3.35 18.50
N LYS A 80 -5.87 3.86 17.94
CA LYS A 80 -6.95 3.00 17.40
C LYS A 80 -6.51 2.16 16.21
N VAL A 81 -5.62 2.68 15.38
CA VAL A 81 -5.03 1.90 14.27
C VAL A 81 -4.12 0.81 14.81
N HIS A 82 -3.34 1.10 15.87
CA HIS A 82 -2.53 0.08 16.54
C HIS A 82 -3.42 -1.03 17.13
N GLU A 83 -4.49 -0.69 17.80
CA GLU A 83 -5.43 -1.66 18.42
C GLU A 83 -6.11 -2.55 17.41
N THR A 84 -6.55 -1.99 16.29
CA THR A 84 -7.35 -2.72 15.29
C THR A 84 -6.53 -3.35 14.17
N GLY A 85 -5.31 -2.85 13.91
CA GLY A 85 -4.48 -3.26 12.77
C GLY A 85 -5.00 -2.73 11.42
N VAL A 86 -5.98 -1.81 11.42
CA VAL A 86 -6.58 -1.24 10.21
C VAL A 86 -6.21 0.23 10.08
N SER A 87 -5.50 0.58 9.01
CA SER A 87 -5.08 1.95 8.71
C SER A 87 -6.27 2.89 8.60
N PHE A 88 -6.16 4.09 9.18
CA PHE A 88 -7.23 5.10 9.13
C PHE A 88 -8.60 4.60 9.65
N ASN A 89 -8.62 3.68 10.61
CA ASN A 89 -9.85 3.22 11.26
C ASN A 89 -10.23 4.12 12.46
N ASP A 90 -10.27 5.41 12.22
CA ASP A 90 -10.55 6.46 13.20
C ASP A 90 -11.25 7.66 12.53
N ALA A 91 -11.55 8.71 13.31
CA ALA A 91 -12.19 9.93 12.80
C ALA A 91 -11.38 10.65 11.71
N SER A 92 -10.03 10.53 11.74
CA SER A 92 -9.19 11.07 10.67
C SER A 92 -9.39 10.30 9.37
N GLY A 93 -9.57 8.98 9.46
CA GLY A 93 -9.88 8.14 8.31
C GLY A 93 -11.27 8.42 7.73
N ASP A 94 -12.28 8.62 8.58
CA ASP A 94 -13.62 9.00 8.12
C ASP A 94 -13.56 10.31 7.31
N ARG A 95 -12.81 11.30 7.83
CA ARG A 95 -12.62 12.58 7.17
C ARG A 95 -11.84 12.46 5.86
N LEU A 96 -10.77 11.66 5.85
CA LEU A 96 -10.01 11.42 4.61
C LEU A 96 -10.88 10.79 3.54
N ARG A 97 -11.65 9.76 3.86
CA ARG A 97 -12.60 9.13 2.92
C ARG A 97 -13.61 10.14 2.39
N ALA A 98 -14.15 10.99 3.26
CA ALA A 98 -15.08 12.06 2.85
C ALA A 98 -14.43 13.04 1.87
N TRP A 99 -13.16 13.45 2.09
CA TRP A 99 -12.43 14.30 1.14
C TRP A 99 -12.23 13.60 -0.20
N LEU A 100 -11.85 12.32 -0.18
CA LEU A 100 -11.61 11.53 -1.39
C LEU A 100 -12.91 11.18 -2.16
N GLY A 101 -14.08 11.26 -1.51
CA GLY A 101 -15.33 10.76 -2.05
C GLY A 101 -15.35 9.23 -2.18
N MET A 102 -14.66 8.53 -1.29
CA MET A 102 -14.55 7.07 -1.26
C MET A 102 -15.39 6.49 -0.12
N ASP A 103 -16.08 5.38 -0.38
CA ASP A 103 -16.61 4.52 0.66
C ASP A 103 -15.50 3.67 1.32
N ARG A 104 -15.87 2.88 2.31
CA ARG A 104 -14.92 2.02 3.01
C ARG A 104 -14.38 0.91 2.12
N ASP A 105 -15.21 0.32 1.30
CA ASP A 105 -14.85 -0.83 0.47
C ASP A 105 -13.80 -0.44 -0.56
N LEU A 106 -13.99 0.66 -1.28
CA LEU A 106 -13.01 1.20 -2.22
C LEU A 106 -11.72 1.65 -1.51
N PHE A 107 -11.83 2.31 -0.34
CA PHE A 107 -10.68 2.82 0.39
C PHE A 107 -9.74 1.70 0.89
N TYR A 108 -10.29 0.53 1.22
CA TYR A 108 -9.53 -0.63 1.68
C TYR A 108 -9.32 -1.71 0.62
N ASP A 109 -9.77 -1.47 -0.61
CA ASP A 109 -9.46 -2.34 -1.74
C ASP A 109 -7.97 -2.25 -2.07
N THR A 110 -7.20 -3.23 -1.62
CA THR A 110 -5.73 -3.26 -1.80
C THR A 110 -5.31 -3.33 -3.26
N GLU A 111 -6.19 -3.80 -4.14
CA GLU A 111 -5.93 -3.85 -5.59
C GLU A 111 -5.94 -2.44 -6.22
N LYS A 112 -6.51 -1.47 -5.53
CA LYS A 112 -6.65 -0.08 -5.99
C LYS A 112 -5.88 0.90 -5.15
N VAL A 113 -5.83 0.70 -3.82
CA VAL A 113 -5.28 1.65 -2.85
C VAL A 113 -4.22 1.00 -1.99
N ALA A 114 -3.02 1.54 -2.02
CA ALA A 114 -1.95 1.23 -1.06
C ALA A 114 -1.91 2.31 0.03
N ILE A 115 -1.73 1.91 1.28
CA ILE A 115 -1.57 2.82 2.42
C ILE A 115 -0.24 2.50 3.09
N VAL A 116 0.74 3.37 2.89
CA VAL A 116 2.12 3.20 3.39
C VAL A 116 2.54 4.47 4.14
N PRO A 117 2.34 4.51 5.47
CA PRO A 117 2.77 5.66 6.29
C PRO A 117 4.29 5.76 6.39
N MET A 118 4.81 6.92 6.83
CA MET A 118 6.24 7.15 7.06
C MET A 118 6.78 6.29 8.20
N GLY A 119 6.00 6.10 9.25
CA GLY A 119 6.25 5.11 10.31
C GLY A 119 5.19 4.03 10.28
N LEU A 120 5.58 2.77 10.32
CA LEU A 120 4.64 1.65 10.22
C LEU A 120 4.03 1.24 11.56
N CYS A 121 4.62 1.69 12.68
CA CYS A 121 4.16 1.39 14.04
C CYS A 121 3.70 2.65 14.76
N TYR A 122 2.82 2.47 15.77
CA TYR A 122 2.37 3.53 16.64
C TYR A 122 3.52 4.08 17.51
N PRO A 123 3.88 5.37 17.40
CA PRO A 123 5.04 5.93 18.10
C PRO A 123 4.71 6.44 19.51
N GLY A 124 3.44 6.41 19.92
CA GLY A 124 2.95 7.00 21.18
C GLY A 124 2.43 8.43 21.01
N VAL A 125 2.04 9.02 22.14
CA VAL A 125 1.56 10.41 22.24
C VAL A 125 2.59 11.31 22.91
N LEU A 126 2.53 12.60 22.59
CA LEU A 126 3.29 13.64 23.28
C LEU A 126 2.63 14.01 24.62
N PRO A 127 3.40 14.46 25.64
CA PRO A 127 2.82 14.86 26.93
C PRO A 127 1.73 15.94 26.82
N GLN A 128 1.88 16.86 25.86
CA GLN A 128 0.92 17.94 25.57
C GLN A 128 -0.21 17.50 24.61
N GLY A 129 -0.31 16.22 24.30
CA GLY A 129 -1.30 15.65 23.38
C GLY A 129 -0.86 15.66 21.90
N GLY A 130 -1.46 14.76 21.15
CA GLY A 130 -1.13 14.49 19.75
C GLY A 130 -0.07 13.39 19.59
N ASP A 131 -0.05 12.77 18.42
CA ASP A 131 0.84 11.66 18.14
C ASP A 131 2.29 12.12 18.05
N ARG A 132 3.20 11.29 18.54
CA ARG A 132 4.64 11.48 18.33
C ARG A 132 4.99 11.39 16.85
N PRO A 133 6.14 11.96 16.45
CA PRO A 133 6.71 11.76 15.12
C PRO A 133 6.85 10.28 14.78
N PRO A 134 6.73 9.89 13.50
CA PRO A 134 7.13 8.56 13.07
C PRO A 134 8.58 8.28 13.45
N ARG A 135 8.90 7.04 13.79
CA ARG A 135 10.28 6.66 14.10
C ARG A 135 11.17 6.92 12.89
N PRO A 136 12.28 7.66 13.04
CA PRO A 136 13.13 8.07 11.93
C PRO A 136 13.76 6.90 11.19
N GLU A 137 13.96 5.77 11.88
CA GLU A 137 14.56 4.55 11.32
C GLU A 137 13.63 3.84 10.33
N CYS A 138 12.30 4.05 10.46
CA CYS A 138 11.31 3.21 9.77
C CYS A 138 11.29 3.45 8.24
N ALA A 139 11.21 4.70 7.81
CA ALA A 139 11.14 5.02 6.38
C ALA A 139 12.42 4.62 5.62
N PRO A 140 13.65 4.91 6.11
CA PRO A 140 14.87 4.42 5.46
C PRO A 140 14.95 2.90 5.35
N LEU A 141 14.46 2.18 6.37
CA LEU A 141 14.54 0.71 6.40
C LEU A 141 13.57 0.05 5.43
N TRP A 142 12.34 0.57 5.28
CA TRP A 142 11.26 -0.17 4.64
C TRP A 142 10.66 0.51 3.42
N ARG A 143 10.59 1.86 3.41
CA ARG A 143 9.76 2.57 2.44
C ARG A 143 10.14 2.28 0.98
N GLN A 144 11.42 2.45 0.63
CA GLN A 144 11.84 2.24 -0.76
C GLN A 144 11.61 0.80 -1.19
N ARG A 145 11.92 -0.16 -0.33
CA ARG A 145 11.69 -1.58 -0.61
C ARG A 145 10.22 -1.90 -0.88
N ILE A 146 9.29 -1.25 -0.16
CA ILE A 146 7.85 -1.40 -0.43
C ILE A 146 7.50 -0.78 -1.78
N LEU A 147 7.96 0.43 -2.06
CA LEU A 147 7.64 1.16 -3.30
C LEU A 147 8.16 0.42 -4.55
N ASP A 148 9.29 -0.27 -4.47
CA ASP A 148 9.84 -1.08 -5.56
C ASP A 148 8.89 -2.21 -6.00
N HIS A 149 7.94 -2.60 -5.12
CA HIS A 149 6.89 -3.59 -5.42
C HIS A 149 5.53 -2.96 -5.78
N LEU A 150 5.46 -1.63 -5.97
CA LEU A 150 4.24 -0.91 -6.33
C LEU A 150 4.38 -0.21 -7.70
N PRO A 151 4.61 -0.94 -8.79
CA PRO A 151 4.94 -0.36 -10.09
C PRO A 151 3.78 0.40 -10.75
N ASN A 152 2.55 0.16 -10.30
CA ASN A 152 1.34 0.68 -10.93
C ASN A 152 0.80 1.97 -10.28
N ILE A 153 1.50 2.53 -9.28
CA ILE A 153 1.06 3.77 -8.63
C ILE A 153 1.07 4.93 -9.64
N ARG A 154 -0.10 5.56 -9.80
CA ARG A 154 -0.31 6.70 -10.70
C ARG A 154 -0.39 8.03 -9.97
N LEU A 155 -0.88 8.00 -8.72
CA LEU A 155 -0.98 9.18 -7.86
C LEU A 155 -0.62 8.82 -6.42
N THR A 156 0.19 9.68 -5.79
CA THR A 156 0.51 9.57 -4.37
C THR A 156 -0.08 10.75 -3.61
N LEU A 157 -0.95 10.47 -2.64
CA LEU A 157 -1.48 11.46 -1.70
C LEU A 157 -0.49 11.65 -0.57
N LEU A 158 -0.03 12.88 -0.36
CA LEU A 158 0.92 13.25 0.69
C LEU A 158 0.18 13.86 1.89
N VAL A 159 -0.28 13.00 2.81
CA VAL A 159 -1.16 13.38 3.92
C VAL A 159 -0.35 13.85 5.13
N GLY A 160 -0.37 15.17 5.38
CA GLY A 160 0.31 15.80 6.50
C GLY A 160 1.80 16.11 6.26
N SER A 161 2.42 16.74 7.26
CA SER A 161 3.78 17.29 7.15
C SER A 161 4.87 16.24 6.93
N TYR A 162 4.75 15.08 7.57
CA TYR A 162 5.81 14.06 7.50
C TYR A 162 5.93 13.46 6.10
N ALA A 163 4.82 13.11 5.46
CA ALA A 163 4.83 12.62 4.08
C ALA A 163 5.30 13.71 3.11
N GLN A 164 4.77 14.93 3.24
CA GLN A 164 5.17 16.05 2.39
C GLN A 164 6.66 16.39 2.54
N ASN A 165 7.16 16.48 3.76
CA ASN A 165 8.56 16.85 3.98
C ASN A 165 9.54 15.76 3.57
N HIS A 166 9.16 14.50 3.68
CA HIS A 166 9.99 13.38 3.24
C HIS A 166 10.16 13.37 1.71
N ILE A 167 9.10 13.67 0.97
CA ILE A 167 9.09 13.55 -0.50
C ILE A 167 9.42 14.87 -1.20
N LEU A 168 8.93 16.00 -0.67
CA LEU A 168 9.05 17.31 -1.30
C LEU A 168 10.10 18.23 -0.63
N GLY A 169 10.83 17.70 0.38
CA GLY A 169 11.74 18.51 1.21
C GLY A 169 10.97 19.28 2.30
N LYS A 170 11.69 20.08 3.12
CA LYS A 170 11.07 20.92 4.16
C LYS A 170 10.23 22.04 3.55
N GLY A 171 9.04 22.32 4.12
CA GLY A 171 8.17 23.40 3.65
C GLY A 171 6.84 23.46 4.42
N LYS A 172 6.00 24.42 4.06
CA LYS A 172 4.73 24.67 4.73
C LYS A 172 3.62 23.85 4.09
N VAL A 173 2.95 23.05 4.93
CA VAL A 173 1.89 22.11 4.51
C VAL A 173 0.79 22.83 3.72
N PHE A 174 0.24 23.91 4.27
CA PHE A 174 -0.92 24.57 3.70
C PHE A 174 -0.61 25.31 2.39
N GLU A 175 0.59 25.92 2.27
CA GLU A 175 1.03 26.54 1.01
C GLU A 175 1.11 25.48 -0.12
N ARG A 176 1.59 24.28 0.20
CA ARG A 176 1.63 23.17 -0.78
C ARG A 176 0.25 22.69 -1.16
N VAL A 177 -0.66 22.61 -0.17
CA VAL A 177 -2.05 22.22 -0.42
C VAL A 177 -2.73 23.23 -1.35
N GLU A 178 -2.55 24.53 -1.12
CA GLU A 178 -3.07 25.59 -1.99
C GLU A 178 -2.46 25.56 -3.41
N GLN A 179 -1.22 25.13 -3.51
CA GLN A 179 -0.46 25.00 -4.77
C GLN A 179 -0.44 23.57 -5.33
N PHE A 180 -1.41 22.72 -4.97
CA PHE A 180 -1.44 21.29 -5.30
C PHE A 180 -1.16 21.00 -6.78
N ALA A 181 -1.63 21.86 -7.68
CA ALA A 181 -1.46 21.69 -9.12
C ALA A 181 0.01 21.61 -9.59
N ARG A 182 0.95 22.18 -8.82
CA ARG A 182 2.38 22.12 -9.12
C ARG A 182 2.99 20.73 -8.96
N TYR A 183 2.30 19.85 -8.25
CA TYR A 183 2.80 18.50 -7.91
C TYR A 183 2.15 17.39 -8.74
N LEU A 184 1.12 17.76 -9.52
CA LEU A 184 0.45 16.83 -10.42
C LEU A 184 1.33 16.48 -11.63
N PRO A 185 1.13 15.30 -12.22
CA PRO A 185 0.17 14.26 -11.86
C PRO A 185 0.63 13.30 -10.76
N THR A 186 1.88 13.43 -10.29
CA THR A 186 2.54 12.42 -9.43
C THR A 186 2.11 12.52 -7.97
N TYR A 187 1.97 13.74 -7.45
CA TYR A 187 1.68 13.97 -6.03
C TYR A 187 0.49 14.88 -5.84
N PHE A 188 -0.28 14.62 -4.77
CA PHE A 188 -1.30 15.52 -4.29
C PHE A 188 -1.08 15.78 -2.79
N PRO A 189 -0.56 16.95 -2.39
CA PRO A 189 -0.37 17.30 -0.99
C PRO A 189 -1.71 17.58 -0.31
N LEU A 190 -1.92 17.00 0.87
CA LEU A 190 -3.09 17.19 1.70
C LEU A 190 -2.67 17.56 3.14
N PRO A 191 -3.48 18.34 3.86
CA PRO A 191 -3.26 18.51 5.29
C PRO A 191 -3.56 17.19 6.00
N HIS A 192 -3.14 17.06 7.26
CA HIS A 192 -3.57 15.91 8.06
C HIS A 192 -5.08 16.03 8.36
N PRO A 193 -5.90 14.98 8.15
CA PRO A 193 -7.35 15.04 8.32
C PRO A 193 -7.80 15.01 9.79
N SER A 194 -7.06 15.66 10.68
CA SER A 194 -7.40 15.78 12.10
C SER A 194 -8.38 16.94 12.33
N TRP A 195 -9.02 16.97 13.51
CA TRP A 195 -9.88 18.06 13.92
C TRP A 195 -9.18 19.43 13.91
N ARG A 196 -7.86 19.47 14.11
CA ARG A 196 -7.04 20.70 14.10
C ARG A 196 -7.06 21.42 12.76
N THR A 197 -7.23 20.68 11.67
CA THR A 197 -7.31 21.24 10.31
C THR A 197 -8.63 21.98 10.06
N GLY A 198 -9.69 21.68 10.81
CA GLY A 198 -11.02 22.27 10.60
C GLY A 198 -11.08 23.79 10.76
N MET A 199 -10.19 24.40 11.54
CA MET A 199 -10.13 25.86 11.64
C MET A 199 -9.55 26.49 10.36
N TRP A 200 -8.49 25.88 9.81
CA TRP A 200 -7.90 26.31 8.56
C TRP A 200 -8.89 26.12 7.39
N GLU A 201 -9.59 25.00 7.31
CA GLU A 201 -10.62 24.76 6.29
C GLU A 201 -11.70 25.83 6.28
N ARG A 202 -12.21 26.22 7.47
CA ARG A 202 -13.22 27.30 7.55
C ARG A 202 -12.68 28.65 7.10
N ARG A 203 -11.37 28.90 7.20
CA ARG A 203 -10.72 30.13 6.75
C ARG A 203 -10.28 30.09 5.29
N THR A 204 -10.34 28.90 4.66
CA THR A 204 -9.89 28.67 3.29
C THR A 204 -11.02 28.01 2.49
N PRO A 205 -12.07 28.74 2.08
CA PRO A 205 -13.22 28.19 1.31
C PRO A 205 -12.76 27.44 0.06
N ALA A 206 -11.68 27.91 -0.59
CA ALA A 206 -11.07 27.24 -1.74
C ALA A 206 -10.70 25.78 -1.50
N PHE A 207 -10.49 25.37 -0.23
CA PHE A 207 -10.24 23.95 0.08
C PHE A 207 -11.45 23.08 -0.30
N GLY A 208 -12.66 23.47 0.13
CA GLY A 208 -13.89 22.75 -0.22
C GLY A 208 -14.34 22.95 -1.67
N GLU A 209 -14.20 24.16 -2.18
CA GLU A 209 -14.76 24.57 -3.48
C GLU A 209 -13.88 24.22 -4.68
N ILE A 210 -12.56 24.18 -4.49
CA ILE A 210 -11.57 23.98 -5.57
C ILE A 210 -10.74 22.72 -5.34
N ILE A 211 -10.10 22.61 -4.15
CA ILE A 211 -9.08 21.59 -3.89
C ILE A 211 -9.72 20.20 -3.76
N ILE A 212 -10.81 20.06 -2.99
CA ILE A 212 -11.51 18.77 -2.85
C ILE A 212 -12.12 18.28 -4.18
N PRO A 213 -12.81 19.08 -4.98
CA PRO A 213 -13.23 18.64 -6.32
C PRO A 213 -12.06 18.24 -7.23
N ALA A 214 -10.94 18.96 -7.20
CA ALA A 214 -9.74 18.59 -7.94
C ALA A 214 -9.16 17.27 -7.45
N LEU A 215 -9.04 17.07 -6.13
CA LEU A 215 -8.58 15.82 -5.51
C LEU A 215 -9.42 14.64 -6.00
N ARG A 216 -10.74 14.74 -5.95
CA ARG A 216 -11.65 13.68 -6.40
C ARG A 216 -11.48 13.34 -7.87
N ARG A 217 -11.29 14.35 -8.73
CA ARG A 217 -11.01 14.11 -10.16
C ARG A 217 -9.68 13.38 -10.38
N GLU A 218 -8.61 13.78 -9.70
CA GLU A 218 -7.30 13.15 -9.86
C GLU A 218 -7.28 11.71 -9.29
N VAL A 219 -7.98 11.50 -8.18
CA VAL A 219 -8.17 10.16 -7.61
C VAL A 219 -8.97 9.27 -8.57
N ALA A 220 -10.09 9.77 -9.10
CA ALA A 220 -10.87 9.01 -10.09
C ALA A 220 -10.05 8.67 -11.33
N ARG A 221 -9.25 9.61 -11.84
CA ARG A 221 -8.33 9.39 -12.98
C ARG A 221 -7.28 8.31 -12.66
N ALA A 222 -6.68 8.36 -11.47
CA ALA A 222 -5.68 7.37 -11.06
C ALA A 222 -6.25 5.95 -10.98
N LEU A 223 -7.51 5.81 -10.58
CA LEU A 223 -8.20 4.54 -10.39
C LEU A 223 -8.84 3.97 -11.66
N GLN A 224 -8.93 4.74 -12.75
CA GLN A 224 -9.39 4.23 -14.06
C GLN A 224 -8.44 3.16 -14.59
N ASP A 225 -8.96 2.22 -15.38
CA ASP A 225 -8.20 1.15 -16.03
C ASP A 225 -7.28 1.65 -17.14
#